data_c2d86a15716706a6481255d1c9f231bf
#
_entry.id   c2d86a15716706a6481255d1c9f231bf
#
_cell.length_a   1.000
_cell.length_b   1.000
_cell.length_c   1.000
_cell.angle_alpha   90.00
_cell.angle_beta   90.00
_cell.angle_gamma   90.00
#
_symmetry.space_group_name_H-M   'P 1'
#
loop_
_entity.id
_entity.type
_entity.pdbx_description
1 polymer ?
#
loop_
_entity_poly.entity_id
_entity_poly.type
_entity_poly.pdbx_seq_one_letter_code
_entity_poly.pdbx_strand_id
1 'polypeptide(L)'
;MTANAAATQNDAARRLPQSGITLGLGAYLIWGLVTIFWKYLKDFDSFELIGWRITTSAILLVAYMTATKKMKPLLITMRDPRTFIRLVVASILLTINWTTYVWAVVNGHVIETALGYFIAPLCTMVLGVFVLHEKLRRPQIIAVCFALCGVAVLTIGYGRVPWIALTIASSWTFYGYLKKQVQLPPLESLTGEVIVACIPALIYVAVCWNHTNSVSNTASSMQWLLIALTGLITTIPLLLFAASSQRIPLTLIGPMQYIVPTINFLLGWLLYSEEITATKVAGFALIWICLAIVLLDLFIWQQRAVRSQPQSA
;
A
#
# COMPACT_ATOMS: atom_id res chain seq x y z
N MET A 1 5.07 35.17 -27.85
CA MET A 1 5.86 34.40 -26.83
C MET A 1 5.00 33.60 -25.80
N THR A 2 3.72 33.88 -25.65
CA THR A 2 2.84 33.26 -24.65
C THR A 2 2.26 31.89 -25.05
N ALA A 3 2.09 31.57 -26.33
CA ALA A 3 1.54 30.29 -26.79
C ALA A 3 2.52 29.11 -26.62
N ASN A 4 3.82 29.36 -26.75
CA ASN A 4 4.84 28.32 -26.59
C ASN A 4 5.08 27.92 -25.13
N ALA A 5 4.90 28.85 -24.18
CA ALA A 5 5.00 28.55 -22.75
C ALA A 5 3.82 27.70 -22.24
N ALA A 6 2.61 27.92 -22.76
CA ALA A 6 1.44 27.12 -22.43
C ALA A 6 1.50 25.70 -23.02
N ALA A 7 2.07 25.54 -24.24
CA ALA A 7 2.30 24.24 -24.84
C ALA A 7 3.35 23.41 -24.07
N THR A 8 4.46 24.03 -23.66
CA THR A 8 5.50 23.37 -22.86
C THR A 8 5.03 23.00 -21.44
N GLN A 9 4.17 23.81 -20.82
CA GLN A 9 3.56 23.46 -19.53
C GLN A 9 2.55 22.31 -19.66
N ASN A 10 1.79 22.24 -20.75
CA ASN A 10 0.86 21.14 -21.03
C ASN A 10 1.59 19.82 -21.36
N ASP A 11 2.76 19.90 -22.01
CA ASP A 11 3.57 18.71 -22.32
C ASP A 11 4.33 18.15 -21.11
N ALA A 12 4.77 19.01 -20.19
CA ALA A 12 5.35 18.59 -18.91
C ALA A 12 4.32 17.88 -18.01
N ALA A 13 3.06 18.35 -18.04
CA ALA A 13 1.94 17.72 -17.31
C ALA A 13 1.49 16.38 -17.94
N ARG A 14 1.84 16.11 -19.20
CA ARG A 14 1.50 14.85 -19.90
C ARG A 14 2.46 13.69 -19.65
N ARG A 15 3.65 13.93 -19.10
CA ARG A 15 4.62 12.87 -18.81
C ARG A 15 4.38 12.37 -17.40
N LEU A 16 3.91 11.13 -17.28
CA LEU A 16 3.96 10.44 -15.99
C LEU A 16 5.44 10.36 -15.57
N PRO A 17 5.81 10.86 -14.39
CA PRO A 17 7.18 10.74 -13.94
C PRO A 17 7.52 9.27 -13.81
N GLN A 18 8.43 8.77 -14.64
CA GLN A 18 8.92 7.38 -14.60
C GLN A 18 9.31 6.99 -13.18
N SER A 19 9.86 7.94 -12.41
CA SER A 19 10.17 7.77 -11.00
C SER A 19 8.94 7.42 -10.15
N GLY A 20 7.74 7.92 -10.47
CA GLY A 20 6.52 7.57 -9.74
C GLY A 20 6.09 6.12 -9.96
N ILE A 21 6.22 5.63 -11.20
CA ILE A 21 5.90 4.25 -11.57
C ILE A 21 6.89 3.28 -10.92
N THR A 22 8.19 3.54 -11.03
CA THR A 22 9.22 2.66 -10.43
C THR A 22 9.13 2.60 -8.92
N LEU A 23 8.80 3.70 -8.26
CA LEU A 23 8.56 3.73 -6.81
C LEU A 23 7.35 2.88 -6.42
N GLY A 24 6.23 3.00 -7.17
CA GLY A 24 5.04 2.19 -6.95
C GLY A 24 5.30 0.70 -7.15
N LEU A 25 5.94 0.32 -8.25
CA LEU A 25 6.33 -1.08 -8.51
C LEU A 25 7.24 -1.61 -7.40
N GLY A 26 8.26 -0.84 -6.99
CA GLY A 26 9.16 -1.21 -5.90
C GLY A 26 8.42 -1.46 -4.58
N ALA A 27 7.47 -0.58 -4.22
CA ALA A 27 6.66 -0.75 -3.01
C ALA A 27 5.88 -2.07 -3.03
N TYR A 28 5.16 -2.36 -4.12
CA TYR A 28 4.32 -3.55 -4.21
C TYR A 28 5.12 -4.85 -4.36
N LEU A 29 6.28 -4.82 -5.00
CA LEU A 29 7.22 -5.95 -5.03
C LEU A 29 7.72 -6.28 -3.61
N ILE A 30 8.16 -5.28 -2.85
CA ILE A 30 8.60 -5.48 -1.47
C ILE A 30 7.44 -6.05 -0.63
N TRP A 31 6.23 -5.48 -0.70
CA TRP A 31 5.07 -5.99 0.05
C TRP A 31 4.68 -7.42 -0.32
N GLY A 32 4.79 -7.81 -1.58
CA GLY A 32 4.57 -9.19 -1.98
C GLY A 32 5.57 -10.15 -1.34
N LEU A 33 6.86 -9.77 -1.31
CA LEU A 33 7.94 -10.59 -0.75
C LEU A 33 7.98 -10.59 0.78
N VAL A 34 7.47 -9.55 1.44
CA VAL A 34 7.41 -9.45 2.91
C VAL A 34 6.58 -10.58 3.54
N THR A 35 5.68 -11.21 2.80
CA THR A 35 4.96 -12.41 3.25
C THR A 35 5.90 -13.51 3.71
N ILE A 36 7.06 -13.68 3.05
CA ILE A 36 8.09 -14.66 3.44
C ILE A 36 8.65 -14.31 4.83
N PHE A 37 8.90 -13.03 5.08
CA PHE A 37 9.44 -12.55 6.34
C PHE A 37 8.49 -12.82 7.53
N TRP A 38 7.19 -12.56 7.38
CA TRP A 38 6.21 -12.79 8.44
C TRP A 38 6.09 -14.25 8.86
N LYS A 39 6.40 -15.18 7.97
CA LYS A 39 6.36 -16.61 8.28
C LYS A 39 7.35 -17.01 9.40
N TYR A 40 8.48 -16.30 9.52
CA TYR A 40 9.45 -16.53 10.60
C TYR A 40 9.00 -15.99 11.97
N LEU A 41 7.94 -15.17 12.00
CA LEU A 41 7.38 -14.56 13.21
C LEU A 41 5.95 -15.05 13.52
N LYS A 42 5.46 -16.09 12.84
CA LYS A 42 4.07 -16.57 12.95
C LYS A 42 3.68 -17.10 14.35
N ASP A 43 4.66 -17.44 15.17
CA ASP A 43 4.43 -18.05 16.49
C ASP A 43 4.10 -17.00 17.58
N PHE A 44 4.24 -15.70 17.25
CA PHE A 44 3.90 -14.60 18.14
C PHE A 44 2.51 -14.05 17.90
N ASP A 45 1.93 -13.42 18.96
CA ASP A 45 0.68 -12.68 18.82
C ASP A 45 0.80 -11.58 17.77
N SER A 46 -0.13 -11.61 16.82
CA SER A 46 -0.06 -10.73 15.65
C SER A 46 -0.31 -9.25 16.00
N PHE A 47 -1.11 -8.96 17.05
CA PHE A 47 -1.33 -7.58 17.50
C PHE A 47 -0.08 -7.04 18.20
N GLU A 48 0.61 -7.89 18.97
CA GLU A 48 1.89 -7.53 19.58
C GLU A 48 2.95 -7.25 18.49
N LEU A 49 3.01 -8.09 17.44
CA LEU A 49 3.89 -7.86 16.29
C LEU A 49 3.58 -6.53 15.58
N ILE A 50 2.30 -6.12 15.47
CA ILE A 50 1.94 -4.79 14.94
C ILE A 50 2.42 -3.69 15.88
N GLY A 51 2.26 -3.85 17.17
CA GLY A 51 2.77 -2.92 18.17
C GLY A 51 4.28 -2.71 18.02
N TRP A 52 5.05 -3.78 17.93
CA TRP A 52 6.50 -3.74 17.69
C TRP A 52 6.86 -3.12 16.36
N ARG A 53 6.15 -3.49 15.30
CA ARG A 53 6.32 -2.94 13.95
C ARG A 53 6.15 -1.41 13.91
N ILE A 54 5.12 -0.87 14.56
CA ILE A 54 4.87 0.57 14.66
C ILE A 54 5.97 1.23 15.50
N THR A 55 6.31 0.64 16.65
CA THR A 55 7.33 1.16 17.57
C THR A 55 8.70 1.23 16.89
N THR A 56 9.13 0.16 16.22
CA THR A 56 10.44 0.11 15.53
C THR A 56 10.47 1.07 14.34
N SER A 57 9.35 1.23 13.62
CA SER A 57 9.21 2.24 12.57
C SER A 57 9.31 3.66 13.14
N ALA A 58 8.68 3.93 14.28
CA ALA A 58 8.75 5.22 14.95
C ALA A 58 10.20 5.54 15.37
N ILE A 59 10.89 4.59 16.00
CA ILE A 59 12.29 4.76 16.41
C ILE A 59 13.16 5.11 15.20
N LEU A 60 13.03 4.34 14.10
CA LEU A 60 13.81 4.54 12.90
C LEU A 60 13.57 5.93 12.28
N LEU A 61 12.29 6.30 12.10
CA LEU A 61 11.91 7.54 11.45
C LEU A 61 12.24 8.76 12.33
N VAL A 62 11.98 8.70 13.63
CA VAL A 62 12.31 9.77 14.58
C VAL A 62 13.81 9.97 14.67
N ALA A 63 14.59 8.89 14.75
CA ALA A 63 16.07 8.95 14.75
C ALA A 63 16.58 9.61 13.46
N TYR A 64 16.09 9.19 12.29
CA TYR A 64 16.48 9.78 11.01
C TYR A 64 16.10 11.27 10.91
N MET A 65 14.86 11.62 11.28
CA MET A 65 14.37 13.01 11.23
C MET A 65 15.13 13.92 12.19
N THR A 66 15.54 13.40 13.34
CA THR A 66 16.34 14.13 14.33
C THR A 66 17.77 14.34 13.82
N ALA A 67 18.41 13.29 13.31
CA ALA A 67 19.76 13.34 12.74
C ALA A 67 19.85 14.32 11.55
N THR A 68 18.81 14.38 10.72
CA THR A 68 18.73 15.29 9.56
C THR A 68 18.19 16.67 9.91
N LYS A 69 17.94 16.98 11.19
CA LYS A 69 17.37 18.25 11.70
C LYS A 69 15.99 18.60 11.13
N LYS A 70 15.24 17.60 10.60
CA LYS A 70 13.90 17.76 10.02
C LYS A 70 12.77 17.59 11.04
N MET A 71 13.05 17.10 12.25
CA MET A 71 12.04 16.86 13.28
C MET A 71 11.36 18.15 13.73
N LYS A 72 12.13 19.21 14.00
CA LYS A 72 11.58 20.51 14.45
C LYS A 72 10.63 21.12 13.41
N PRO A 73 10.97 21.22 12.11
CA PRO A 73 10.03 21.64 11.07
C PRO A 73 8.74 20.81 11.04
N LEU A 74 8.85 19.47 11.12
CA LEU A 74 7.68 18.59 11.15
C LEU A 74 6.76 18.91 12.34
N LEU A 75 7.29 19.02 13.56
CA LEU A 75 6.51 19.34 14.75
C LEU A 75 5.83 20.71 14.66
N ILE A 76 6.47 21.68 14.00
CA ILE A 76 5.85 23.00 13.75
C ILE A 76 4.68 22.84 12.76
N THR A 77 4.86 22.09 11.68
CA THR A 77 3.80 21.85 10.69
C THR A 77 2.64 21.04 11.28
N MET A 78 2.90 20.09 12.18
CA MET A 78 1.86 19.35 12.90
C MET A 78 1.03 20.22 13.87
N ARG A 79 1.45 21.46 14.16
CA ARG A 79 0.62 22.41 14.93
C ARG A 79 -0.53 22.98 14.10
N ASP A 80 -0.45 22.92 12.77
CA ASP A 80 -1.60 23.25 11.92
C ASP A 80 -2.69 22.20 12.10
N PRO A 81 -3.90 22.57 12.57
CA PRO A 81 -4.96 21.59 12.86
C PRO A 81 -5.38 20.77 11.64
N ARG A 82 -5.34 21.36 10.45
CA ARG A 82 -5.74 20.67 9.21
C ARG A 82 -4.74 19.56 8.86
N THR A 83 -3.46 19.87 8.93
CA THR A 83 -2.39 18.91 8.70
C THR A 83 -2.41 17.82 9.76
N PHE A 84 -2.54 18.19 11.05
CA PHE A 84 -2.60 17.23 12.15
C PHE A 84 -3.78 16.26 12.01
N ILE A 85 -4.99 16.75 11.74
CA ILE A 85 -6.17 15.91 11.54
C ILE A 85 -5.96 14.95 10.37
N ARG A 86 -5.37 15.39 9.25
CA ARG A 86 -5.07 14.50 8.11
C ARG A 86 -4.10 13.38 8.49
N LEU A 87 -3.06 13.69 9.25
CA LEU A 87 -2.09 12.70 9.74
C LEU A 87 -2.76 11.72 10.72
N VAL A 88 -3.60 12.20 11.63
CA VAL A 88 -4.37 11.35 12.56
C VAL A 88 -5.30 10.41 11.79
N VAL A 89 -6.06 10.94 10.82
CA VAL A 89 -6.98 10.11 10.03
C VAL A 89 -6.21 9.08 9.18
N ALA A 90 -5.09 9.47 8.58
CA ALA A 90 -4.24 8.55 7.84
C ALA A 90 -3.68 7.43 8.75
N SER A 91 -3.21 7.79 9.94
CA SER A 91 -2.73 6.85 10.97
C SER A 91 -3.83 5.87 11.41
N ILE A 92 -5.05 6.35 11.67
CA ILE A 92 -6.20 5.52 12.02
C ILE A 92 -6.55 4.55 10.90
N LEU A 93 -6.65 5.03 9.64
CA LEU A 93 -6.96 4.18 8.49
C LEU A 93 -5.92 3.07 8.30
N LEU A 94 -4.64 3.40 8.45
CA LEU A 94 -3.55 2.44 8.35
C LEU A 94 -3.61 1.41 9.49
N THR A 95 -3.89 1.85 10.72
CA THR A 95 -4.04 0.98 11.89
C THR A 95 -5.26 0.05 11.73
N ILE A 96 -6.40 0.57 11.29
CA ILE A 96 -7.61 -0.24 11.00
C ILE A 96 -7.28 -1.30 9.94
N ASN A 97 -6.62 -0.92 8.86
CA ASN A 97 -6.24 -1.83 7.79
C ASN A 97 -5.41 -3.00 8.33
N TRP A 98 -4.34 -2.71 9.05
CA TRP A 98 -3.42 -3.72 9.57
C TRP A 98 -4.07 -4.58 10.65
N THR A 99 -4.81 -3.98 11.57
CA THR A 99 -5.49 -4.70 12.66
C THR A 99 -6.55 -5.65 12.09
N THR A 100 -7.37 -5.18 11.13
CA THR A 100 -8.37 -6.03 10.46
C THR A 100 -7.72 -7.21 9.74
N TYR A 101 -6.62 -6.96 9.03
CA TYR A 101 -5.87 -8.00 8.34
C TYR A 101 -5.36 -9.07 9.32
N VAL A 102 -4.66 -8.64 10.36
CA VAL A 102 -4.05 -9.58 11.32
C VAL A 102 -5.13 -10.34 12.07
N TRP A 103 -6.16 -9.63 12.56
CA TRP A 103 -7.29 -10.27 13.25
C TRP A 103 -7.94 -11.35 12.37
N ALA A 104 -8.15 -11.04 11.09
CA ALA A 104 -8.76 -11.99 10.16
C ALA A 104 -7.88 -13.21 9.92
N VAL A 105 -6.56 -13.05 9.81
CA VAL A 105 -5.61 -14.16 9.63
C VAL A 105 -5.64 -15.08 10.85
N VAL A 106 -5.59 -14.51 12.06
CA VAL A 106 -5.60 -15.29 13.31
C VAL A 106 -6.92 -16.04 13.50
N ASN A 107 -8.04 -15.42 13.12
CA ASN A 107 -9.37 -16.02 13.26
C ASN A 107 -9.82 -16.87 12.06
N GLY A 108 -8.90 -17.25 11.17
CA GLY A 108 -9.19 -18.18 10.07
C GLY A 108 -9.98 -17.60 8.89
N HIS A 109 -9.99 -16.26 8.74
CA HIS A 109 -10.66 -15.54 7.64
C HIS A 109 -9.69 -15.11 6.53
N VAL A 110 -8.67 -15.92 6.24
CA VAL A 110 -7.60 -15.59 5.28
C VAL A 110 -8.14 -15.34 3.87
N ILE A 111 -9.10 -16.14 3.41
CA ILE A 111 -9.72 -15.96 2.08
C ILE A 111 -10.39 -14.59 1.95
N GLU A 112 -11.04 -14.11 3.02
CA GLU A 112 -11.69 -12.81 3.02
C GLU A 112 -10.69 -11.64 2.97
N THR A 113 -9.52 -11.80 3.59
CA THR A 113 -8.43 -10.81 3.46
C THR A 113 -7.89 -10.74 2.03
N ALA A 114 -7.69 -11.90 1.39
CA ALA A 114 -7.27 -11.96 0.00
C ALA A 114 -8.28 -11.25 -0.92
N LEU A 115 -9.59 -11.47 -0.70
CA LEU A 115 -10.65 -10.76 -1.42
C LEU A 115 -10.54 -9.23 -1.22
N GLY A 116 -10.21 -8.75 -0.01
CA GLY A 116 -10.00 -7.34 0.28
C GLY A 116 -8.88 -6.73 -0.58
N TYR A 117 -7.77 -7.43 -0.71
CA TYR A 117 -6.66 -6.99 -1.58
C TYR A 117 -6.99 -7.07 -3.07
N PHE A 118 -8.00 -7.84 -3.47
CA PHE A 118 -8.52 -7.80 -4.84
C PHE A 118 -9.48 -6.63 -5.08
N ILE A 119 -10.29 -6.27 -4.09
CA ILE A 119 -11.24 -5.16 -4.17
C ILE A 119 -10.52 -3.80 -4.07
N ALA A 120 -9.47 -3.68 -3.27
CA ALA A 120 -8.77 -2.43 -3.01
C ALA A 120 -8.31 -1.67 -4.28
N PRO A 121 -7.72 -2.31 -5.30
CA PRO A 121 -7.34 -1.63 -6.53
C PRO A 121 -8.52 -1.01 -7.26
N LEU A 122 -9.67 -1.70 -7.28
CA LEU A 122 -10.90 -1.18 -7.91
C LEU A 122 -11.41 0.05 -7.15
N CYS A 123 -11.48 -0.04 -5.82
CA CYS A 123 -11.86 1.10 -4.98
C CYS A 123 -10.91 2.29 -5.21
N THR A 124 -9.61 2.04 -5.33
CA THR A 124 -8.61 3.09 -5.60
C THR A 124 -8.82 3.75 -6.95
N MET A 125 -9.12 2.98 -8.00
CA MET A 125 -9.44 3.53 -9.34
C MET A 125 -10.77 4.30 -9.34
N VAL A 126 -11.81 3.75 -8.70
CA VAL A 126 -13.12 4.41 -8.54
C VAL A 126 -12.96 5.75 -7.83
N LEU A 127 -12.21 5.79 -6.74
CA LEU A 127 -11.96 7.04 -6.02
C LEU A 127 -11.18 8.04 -6.88
N GLY A 128 -10.17 7.60 -7.64
CA GLY A 128 -9.44 8.42 -8.60
C GLY A 128 -10.38 9.09 -9.61
N VAL A 129 -11.32 8.34 -10.17
CA VAL A 129 -12.27 8.86 -11.16
C VAL A 129 -13.33 9.78 -10.55
N PHE A 130 -14.03 9.33 -9.49
CA PHE A 130 -15.21 10.04 -8.98
C PHE A 130 -14.86 11.19 -8.03
N VAL A 131 -13.77 11.08 -7.25
CA VAL A 131 -13.38 12.11 -6.27
C VAL A 131 -12.30 13.04 -6.80
N LEU A 132 -11.30 12.49 -7.51
CA LEU A 132 -10.20 13.29 -8.07
C LEU A 132 -10.44 13.72 -9.51
N HIS A 133 -11.59 13.32 -10.12
CA HIS A 133 -11.96 13.61 -11.50
C HIS A 133 -10.88 13.17 -12.52
N GLU A 134 -10.15 12.09 -12.20
CA GLU A 134 -9.17 11.49 -13.09
C GLU A 134 -9.87 10.84 -14.29
N LYS A 135 -9.32 11.02 -15.49
CA LYS A 135 -9.90 10.44 -16.71
C LYS A 135 -9.28 9.08 -17.00
N LEU A 136 -10.13 8.05 -17.09
CA LEU A 136 -9.71 6.72 -17.55
C LEU A 136 -9.53 6.72 -19.07
N ARG A 137 -8.46 6.10 -19.53
CA ARG A 137 -8.25 5.78 -20.94
C ARG A 137 -9.04 4.52 -21.30
N ARG A 138 -9.39 4.34 -22.57
CA ARG A 138 -10.14 3.17 -23.03
C ARG A 138 -9.56 1.83 -22.57
N PRO A 139 -8.24 1.57 -22.68
CA PRO A 139 -7.66 0.32 -22.15
C PRO A 139 -7.85 0.16 -20.63
N GLN A 140 -7.79 1.24 -19.86
CA GLN A 140 -8.02 1.20 -18.41
C GLN A 140 -9.47 0.84 -18.07
N ILE A 141 -10.45 1.31 -18.86
CA ILE A 141 -11.87 0.91 -18.70
C ILE A 141 -12.02 -0.59 -18.93
N ILE A 142 -11.40 -1.13 -19.98
CA ILE A 142 -11.43 -2.57 -20.27
C ILE A 142 -10.77 -3.35 -19.11
N ALA A 143 -9.65 -2.88 -18.60
CA ALA A 143 -8.95 -3.47 -17.46
C ALA A 143 -9.84 -3.51 -16.20
N VAL A 144 -10.56 -2.41 -15.91
CA VAL A 144 -11.51 -2.34 -14.79
C VAL A 144 -12.63 -3.37 -14.96
N CYS A 145 -13.15 -3.58 -16.17
CA CYS A 145 -14.17 -4.60 -16.43
C CYS A 145 -13.65 -6.01 -16.11
N PHE A 146 -12.41 -6.35 -16.54
CA PHE A 146 -11.80 -7.64 -16.20
C PHE A 146 -11.59 -7.80 -14.69
N ALA A 147 -11.13 -6.76 -14.01
CA ALA A 147 -10.95 -6.78 -12.57
C ALA A 147 -12.28 -6.96 -11.82
N LEU A 148 -13.35 -6.27 -12.25
CA LEU A 148 -14.70 -6.43 -11.70
C LEU A 148 -15.22 -7.85 -11.88
N CYS A 149 -15.05 -8.45 -13.07
CA CYS A 149 -15.40 -9.84 -13.31
C CYS A 149 -14.62 -10.79 -12.39
N GLY A 150 -13.32 -10.59 -12.24
CA GLY A 150 -12.48 -11.40 -11.35
C GLY A 150 -12.92 -11.33 -9.88
N VAL A 151 -13.19 -10.12 -9.39
CA VAL A 151 -13.71 -9.90 -8.02
C VAL A 151 -15.10 -10.53 -7.86
N ALA A 152 -15.99 -10.40 -8.85
CA ALA A 152 -17.32 -11.00 -8.80
C ALA A 152 -17.26 -12.53 -8.69
N VAL A 153 -16.41 -13.20 -9.49
CA VAL A 153 -16.19 -14.65 -9.42
C VAL A 153 -15.74 -15.09 -8.02
N LEU A 154 -14.80 -14.36 -7.43
CA LEU A 154 -14.30 -14.67 -6.08
C LEU A 154 -15.35 -14.38 -5.00
N THR A 155 -16.09 -13.25 -5.10
CA THR A 155 -17.11 -12.84 -4.12
C THR A 155 -18.32 -13.76 -4.10
N ILE A 156 -18.82 -14.18 -5.28
CA ILE A 156 -19.94 -15.14 -5.39
C ILE A 156 -19.56 -16.45 -4.70
N GLY A 157 -18.32 -16.91 -4.89
CA GLY A 157 -17.82 -18.10 -4.21
C GLY A 157 -17.76 -17.98 -2.69
N TYR A 158 -17.76 -16.74 -2.15
CA TYR A 158 -17.71 -16.50 -0.70
C TYR A 158 -19.08 -16.63 -0.01
N GLY A 159 -20.19 -16.32 -0.69
CA GLY A 159 -21.56 -16.60 -0.24
C GLY A 159 -22.18 -15.65 0.81
N ARG A 160 -21.45 -14.63 1.32
CA ARG A 160 -21.94 -13.61 2.27
C ARG A 160 -21.26 -12.24 2.04
N VAL A 161 -21.80 -11.19 2.66
CA VAL A 161 -21.14 -9.85 2.61
C VAL A 161 -19.77 -9.92 3.26
N PRO A 162 -18.70 -9.69 2.52
CA PRO A 162 -17.32 -9.81 3.01
C PRO A 162 -16.88 -8.53 3.72
N TRP A 163 -17.35 -8.30 4.97
CA TRP A 163 -17.07 -7.05 5.69
C TRP A 163 -15.57 -6.83 5.95
N ILE A 164 -14.80 -7.90 6.18
CA ILE A 164 -13.35 -7.84 6.37
C ILE A 164 -12.69 -7.31 5.09
N ALA A 165 -13.07 -7.89 3.94
CA ALA A 165 -12.56 -7.47 2.64
C ALA A 165 -12.89 -6.01 2.34
N LEU A 166 -14.12 -5.59 2.62
CA LEU A 166 -14.55 -4.19 2.42
C LEU A 166 -13.82 -3.22 3.34
N THR A 167 -13.57 -3.60 4.59
CA THR A 167 -12.81 -2.77 5.55
C THR A 167 -11.36 -2.62 5.11
N ILE A 168 -10.71 -3.70 4.68
CA ILE A 168 -9.34 -3.65 4.17
C ILE A 168 -9.27 -2.79 2.90
N ALA A 169 -10.18 -3.01 1.94
CA ALA A 169 -10.18 -2.28 0.68
C ALA A 169 -10.46 -0.78 0.87
N SER A 170 -11.47 -0.43 1.66
CA SER A 170 -11.83 0.97 1.90
C SER A 170 -10.78 1.72 2.70
N SER A 171 -10.29 1.15 3.82
CA SER A 171 -9.26 1.79 4.64
C SER A 171 -7.98 2.06 3.84
N TRP A 172 -7.53 1.13 3.01
CA TRP A 172 -6.37 1.31 2.13
C TRP A 172 -6.62 2.37 1.05
N THR A 173 -7.79 2.36 0.42
CA THR A 173 -8.17 3.31 -0.62
C THR A 173 -8.20 4.75 -0.09
N PHE A 174 -8.87 4.97 1.06
CA PHE A 174 -8.92 6.30 1.68
C PHE A 174 -7.56 6.75 2.20
N TYR A 175 -6.73 5.83 2.70
CA TYR A 175 -5.34 6.13 3.03
C TYR A 175 -4.57 6.66 1.82
N GLY A 176 -4.66 5.98 0.68
CA GLY A 176 -4.03 6.43 -0.58
C GLY A 176 -4.52 7.81 -1.03
N TYR A 177 -5.81 8.08 -0.88
CA TYR A 177 -6.39 9.41 -1.15
C TYR A 177 -5.82 10.48 -0.22
N LEU A 178 -5.76 10.23 1.09
CA LEU A 178 -5.19 11.18 2.05
C LEU A 178 -3.72 11.47 1.76
N LYS A 179 -2.95 10.48 1.30
CA LYS A 179 -1.54 10.69 0.88
C LYS A 179 -1.39 11.70 -0.26
N LYS A 180 -2.40 11.83 -1.13
CA LYS A 180 -2.44 12.91 -2.14
C LYS A 180 -2.81 14.27 -1.57
N GLN A 181 -3.60 14.31 -0.49
CA GLN A 181 -4.09 15.55 0.12
C GLN A 181 -3.12 16.17 1.13
N VAL A 182 -2.23 15.37 1.68
CA VAL A 182 -1.22 15.84 2.63
C VAL A 182 -0.10 16.55 1.88
N GLN A 183 0.06 17.84 2.14
CA GLN A 183 1.10 18.69 1.53
C GLN A 183 2.44 18.59 2.26
N LEU A 184 2.80 17.38 2.67
CA LEU A 184 4.10 17.08 3.30
C LEU A 184 4.89 16.13 2.39
N PRO A 185 6.22 16.24 2.39
CA PRO A 185 7.06 15.22 1.79
C PRO A 185 6.74 13.82 2.35
N PRO A 186 6.89 12.75 1.55
CA PRO A 186 6.50 11.40 1.97
C PRO A 186 7.07 10.94 3.30
N LEU A 187 8.34 11.26 3.56
CA LEU A 187 9.03 10.91 4.80
C LEU A 187 8.42 11.64 6.02
N GLU A 188 8.17 12.94 5.90
CA GLU A 188 7.60 13.76 6.97
C GLU A 188 6.16 13.34 7.28
N SER A 189 5.35 13.11 6.24
CA SER A 189 3.98 12.59 6.38
C SER A 189 3.97 11.25 7.11
N LEU A 190 4.78 10.27 6.67
CA LEU A 190 4.85 8.96 7.31
C LEU A 190 5.34 9.05 8.76
N THR A 191 6.34 9.90 9.03
CA THR A 191 6.82 10.10 10.40
C THR A 191 5.72 10.64 11.31
N GLY A 192 4.95 11.63 10.85
CA GLY A 192 3.83 12.17 11.61
C GLY A 192 2.75 11.12 11.91
N GLU A 193 2.38 10.30 10.93
CA GLU A 193 1.43 9.20 11.08
C GLU A 193 1.90 8.16 12.10
N VAL A 194 3.16 7.75 11.99
CA VAL A 194 3.75 6.73 12.88
C VAL A 194 3.91 7.25 14.31
N ILE A 195 4.25 8.53 14.51
CA ILE A 195 4.28 9.15 15.85
C ILE A 195 2.89 9.08 16.50
N VAL A 196 1.84 9.38 15.75
CA VAL A 196 0.45 9.28 16.26
C VAL A 196 0.10 7.84 16.63
N ALA A 197 0.42 6.86 15.77
CA ALA A 197 0.14 5.45 16.01
C ALA A 197 1.02 4.85 17.12
N CYS A 198 2.18 5.43 17.41
CA CYS A 198 3.14 4.89 18.37
C CYS A 198 2.59 4.87 19.80
N ILE A 199 1.76 5.85 20.18
CA ILE A 199 1.20 5.91 21.55
C ILE A 199 0.34 4.67 21.84
N PRO A 200 -0.73 4.36 21.09
CA PRO A 200 -1.51 3.17 21.32
C PRO A 200 -0.70 1.86 21.12
N ALA A 201 0.26 1.86 20.19
CA ALA A 201 1.15 0.71 19.97
C ALA A 201 2.01 0.39 21.18
N LEU A 202 2.64 1.40 21.79
CA LEU A 202 3.45 1.25 23.00
C LEU A 202 2.60 0.80 24.20
N ILE A 203 1.39 1.34 24.36
CA ILE A 203 0.47 0.89 25.41
C ILE A 203 0.18 -0.61 25.24
N TYR A 204 -0.14 -1.05 24.02
CA TYR A 204 -0.44 -2.45 23.76
C TYR A 204 0.77 -3.37 24.03
N VAL A 205 1.94 -3.01 23.53
CA VAL A 205 3.20 -3.74 23.80
C VAL A 205 3.48 -3.82 25.30
N ALA A 206 3.28 -2.72 26.05
CA ALA A 206 3.48 -2.69 27.49
C ALA A 206 2.48 -3.59 28.23
N VAL A 207 1.24 -3.65 27.81
CA VAL A 207 0.22 -4.57 28.38
C VAL A 207 0.61 -6.03 28.11
N CYS A 208 1.08 -6.34 26.91
CA CYS A 208 1.48 -7.70 26.55
C CYS A 208 2.80 -8.14 27.17
N TRP A 209 3.63 -7.21 27.67
CA TRP A 209 5.02 -7.46 28.10
C TRP A 209 5.17 -8.63 29.07
N ASN A 210 4.24 -8.78 30.01
CA ASN A 210 4.28 -9.82 31.04
C ASN A 210 3.50 -11.09 30.69
N HIS A 211 2.93 -11.18 29.49
CA HIS A 211 2.23 -12.39 29.08
C HIS A 211 3.23 -13.51 28.78
N THR A 212 2.90 -14.74 29.14
CA THR A 212 3.79 -15.90 29.01
C THR A 212 4.25 -16.16 27.60
N ASN A 213 3.42 -15.85 26.59
CA ASN A 213 3.70 -16.05 25.18
C ASN A 213 4.11 -14.77 24.46
N SER A 214 4.49 -13.70 25.21
CA SER A 214 4.90 -12.44 24.59
C SER A 214 6.27 -12.55 23.93
N VAL A 215 6.50 -11.66 22.98
CA VAL A 215 7.80 -11.49 22.31
C VAL A 215 8.92 -11.29 23.35
N SER A 216 8.67 -10.50 24.39
CA SER A 216 9.65 -10.20 25.43
C SER A 216 10.16 -11.43 26.17
N ASN A 217 9.30 -12.45 26.35
CA ASN A 217 9.60 -13.63 27.16
C ASN A 217 10.07 -14.83 26.35
N THR A 218 9.71 -14.92 25.05
CA THR A 218 9.90 -16.14 24.26
C THR A 218 10.78 -15.96 23.02
N ALA A 219 11.04 -14.71 22.59
CA ALA A 219 11.79 -14.47 21.37
C ALA A 219 13.29 -14.80 21.52
N SER A 220 13.82 -15.58 20.60
CA SER A 220 15.25 -15.80 20.41
C SER A 220 15.97 -14.55 19.91
N SER A 221 17.30 -14.50 20.01
CA SER A 221 18.10 -13.37 19.49
C SER A 221 17.84 -13.11 18.00
N MET A 222 17.67 -14.16 17.19
CA MET A 222 17.34 -14.01 15.77
C MET A 222 15.95 -13.41 15.58
N GLN A 223 14.96 -13.83 16.34
CA GLN A 223 13.60 -13.27 16.28
C GLN A 223 13.58 -11.82 16.73
N TRP A 224 14.35 -11.43 17.75
CA TRP A 224 14.53 -10.03 18.12
C TRP A 224 15.13 -9.19 16.99
N LEU A 225 16.12 -9.71 16.28
CA LEU A 225 16.66 -9.05 15.09
C LEU A 225 15.60 -8.87 14.01
N LEU A 226 14.81 -9.91 13.73
CA LEU A 226 13.71 -9.82 12.78
C LEU A 226 12.66 -8.79 13.24
N ILE A 227 12.29 -8.77 14.51
CA ILE A 227 11.35 -7.79 15.07
C ILE A 227 11.89 -6.36 14.92
N ALA A 228 13.16 -6.13 15.20
CA ALA A 228 13.80 -4.82 14.96
C ALA A 228 13.77 -4.42 13.48
N LEU A 229 13.95 -5.37 12.56
CA LEU A 229 13.87 -5.14 11.11
C LEU A 229 12.45 -4.87 10.61
N THR A 230 11.40 -5.19 11.39
CA THR A 230 10.01 -4.91 10.99
C THR A 230 9.77 -3.44 10.70
N GLY A 231 10.42 -2.54 11.44
CA GLY A 231 10.37 -1.10 11.20
C GLY A 231 10.89 -0.73 9.81
N LEU A 232 12.01 -1.28 9.40
CA LEU A 232 12.64 -1.01 8.10
C LEU A 232 11.78 -1.56 6.96
N ILE A 233 11.35 -2.82 7.07
CA ILE A 233 10.53 -3.54 6.09
C ILE A 233 9.15 -2.86 5.91
N THR A 234 8.66 -2.19 6.95
CA THR A 234 7.42 -1.40 6.90
C THR A 234 7.65 -0.04 6.29
N THR A 235 8.69 0.66 6.74
CA THR A 235 8.93 2.06 6.39
C THR A 235 9.33 2.23 4.93
N ILE A 236 10.19 1.36 4.39
CA ILE A 236 10.67 1.46 3.02
C ILE A 236 9.50 1.41 2.00
N PRO A 237 8.66 0.36 1.95
CA PRO A 237 7.61 0.31 0.94
C PRO A 237 6.52 1.38 1.16
N LEU A 238 6.23 1.79 2.40
CA LEU A 238 5.31 2.90 2.67
C LEU A 238 5.84 4.24 2.15
N LEU A 239 7.15 4.50 2.30
CA LEU A 239 7.78 5.70 1.73
C LEU A 239 7.74 5.68 0.19
N LEU A 240 8.05 4.54 -0.41
CA LEU A 240 7.98 4.35 -1.87
C LEU A 240 6.55 4.56 -2.38
N PHE A 241 5.56 3.96 -1.71
CA PHE A 241 4.15 4.15 -2.02
C PHE A 241 3.70 5.61 -1.87
N ALA A 242 4.03 6.26 -0.74
CA ALA A 242 3.68 7.65 -0.51
C ALA A 242 4.33 8.58 -1.54
N ALA A 243 5.58 8.33 -1.91
CA ALA A 243 6.27 9.07 -2.96
C ALA A 243 5.66 8.81 -4.35
N SER A 244 5.22 7.58 -4.64
CA SER A 244 4.52 7.24 -5.87
C SER A 244 3.15 7.93 -5.95
N SER A 245 2.35 7.84 -4.88
CA SER A 245 0.98 8.39 -4.83
C SER A 245 0.92 9.91 -5.01
N GLN A 246 2.00 10.62 -4.66
CA GLN A 246 2.13 12.06 -4.92
C GLN A 246 2.52 12.39 -6.37
N ARG A 247 3.07 11.43 -7.12
CA ARG A 247 3.64 11.65 -8.46
C ARG A 247 2.77 11.13 -9.60
N ILE A 248 1.96 10.10 -9.35
CA ILE A 248 1.13 9.48 -10.39
C ILE A 248 -0.33 9.39 -9.95
N PRO A 249 -1.28 9.33 -10.89
CA PRO A 249 -2.71 9.16 -10.62
C PRO A 249 -3.02 7.88 -9.86
N LEU A 250 -4.07 7.90 -9.02
CA LEU A 250 -4.55 6.69 -8.32
C LEU A 250 -5.07 5.62 -9.29
N THR A 251 -5.60 6.04 -10.45
CA THR A 251 -6.01 5.16 -11.54
C THR A 251 -4.88 4.32 -12.12
N LEU A 252 -3.62 4.72 -11.92
CA LEU A 252 -2.42 3.94 -12.28
C LEU A 252 -1.88 3.12 -11.11
N ILE A 253 -1.98 3.65 -9.89
CA ILE A 253 -1.57 2.93 -8.68
C ILE A 253 -2.46 1.70 -8.45
N GLY A 254 -3.79 1.83 -8.71
CA GLY A 254 -4.74 0.76 -8.52
C GLY A 254 -4.29 -0.58 -9.12
N PRO A 255 -4.04 -0.67 -10.44
CA PRO A 255 -3.58 -1.90 -11.06
C PRO A 255 -2.24 -2.44 -10.54
N MET A 256 -1.32 -1.58 -10.09
CA MET A 256 -0.05 -2.03 -9.50
C MET A 256 -0.23 -2.81 -8.20
N GLN A 257 -1.32 -2.57 -7.48
CA GLN A 257 -1.64 -3.29 -6.23
C GLN A 257 -1.81 -4.79 -6.46
N TYR A 258 -2.21 -5.23 -7.67
CA TYR A 258 -2.35 -6.65 -8.00
C TYR A 258 -1.03 -7.42 -8.03
N ILE A 259 0.12 -6.75 -7.98
CA ILE A 259 1.44 -7.38 -7.85
C ILE A 259 1.52 -8.17 -6.55
N VAL A 260 1.03 -7.63 -5.44
CA VAL A 260 1.09 -8.28 -4.12
C VAL A 260 0.33 -9.61 -4.11
N PRO A 261 -0.98 -9.68 -4.43
CA PRO A 261 -1.70 -10.94 -4.45
C PRO A 261 -1.19 -11.90 -5.52
N THR A 262 -0.62 -11.39 -6.63
CA THR A 262 0.05 -12.25 -7.62
C THR A 262 1.27 -12.93 -7.04
N ILE A 263 2.15 -12.19 -6.36
CA ILE A 263 3.32 -12.77 -5.69
C ILE A 263 2.87 -13.74 -4.60
N ASN A 264 1.87 -13.39 -3.79
CA ASN A 264 1.35 -14.26 -2.73
C ASN A 264 0.75 -15.55 -3.30
N PHE A 265 0.05 -15.49 -4.44
CA PHE A 265 -0.44 -16.67 -5.13
C PHE A 265 0.73 -17.58 -5.56
N LEU A 266 1.76 -17.01 -6.18
CA LEU A 266 2.93 -17.76 -6.61
C LEU A 266 3.70 -18.36 -5.43
N LEU A 267 3.84 -17.62 -4.31
CA LEU A 267 4.47 -18.13 -3.09
C LEU A 267 3.65 -19.26 -2.46
N GLY A 268 2.33 -19.12 -2.40
CA GLY A 268 1.44 -20.18 -1.91
C GLY A 268 1.59 -21.47 -2.73
N TRP A 269 1.56 -21.32 -4.06
CA TRP A 269 1.67 -22.44 -4.97
C TRP A 269 3.07 -23.07 -4.97
N LEU A 270 4.11 -22.28 -5.28
CA LEU A 270 5.45 -22.79 -5.56
C LEU A 270 6.26 -23.08 -4.29
N LEU A 271 6.06 -22.27 -3.23
CA LEU A 271 6.87 -22.37 -2.01
C LEU A 271 6.15 -23.09 -0.87
N TYR A 272 4.82 -22.96 -0.79
CA TYR A 272 4.04 -23.53 0.31
C TYR A 272 3.18 -24.70 -0.07
N SER A 273 3.20 -25.13 -1.35
CA SER A 273 2.46 -26.29 -1.88
C SER A 273 0.96 -26.25 -1.55
N GLU A 274 0.36 -25.03 -1.51
CA GLU A 274 -1.07 -24.85 -1.24
C GLU A 274 -1.91 -25.38 -2.41
N GLU A 275 -3.03 -26.03 -2.10
CA GLU A 275 -3.97 -26.52 -3.11
C GLU A 275 -4.60 -25.36 -3.88
N ILE A 276 -4.58 -25.47 -5.21
CA ILE A 276 -5.16 -24.48 -6.12
C ILE A 276 -6.50 -24.99 -6.63
N THR A 277 -7.57 -24.26 -6.32
CA THR A 277 -8.90 -24.53 -6.87
C THR A 277 -9.08 -23.87 -8.24
N ALA A 278 -9.90 -24.45 -9.11
CA ALA A 278 -10.22 -23.87 -10.41
C ALA A 278 -10.78 -22.44 -10.31
N THR A 279 -11.56 -22.15 -9.27
CA THR A 279 -12.11 -20.80 -9.02
C THR A 279 -10.99 -19.79 -8.70
N LYS A 280 -9.99 -20.18 -7.91
CA LYS A 280 -8.82 -19.32 -7.64
C LYS A 280 -8.08 -19.02 -8.94
N VAL A 281 -7.79 -20.05 -9.75
CA VAL A 281 -7.11 -19.86 -11.05
C VAL A 281 -7.88 -18.93 -11.97
N ALA A 282 -9.20 -19.14 -12.12
CA ALA A 282 -10.04 -18.30 -12.98
C ALA A 282 -10.06 -16.83 -12.52
N GLY A 283 -10.24 -16.58 -11.22
CA GLY A 283 -10.23 -15.23 -10.67
C GLY A 283 -8.87 -14.53 -10.87
N PHE A 284 -7.77 -15.23 -10.59
CA PHE A 284 -6.42 -14.69 -10.81
C PHE A 284 -6.12 -14.44 -12.29
N ALA A 285 -6.54 -15.34 -13.20
CA ALA A 285 -6.34 -15.16 -14.64
C ALA A 285 -7.01 -13.86 -15.14
N LEU A 286 -8.25 -13.57 -14.72
CA LEU A 286 -8.94 -12.31 -15.06
C LEU A 286 -8.19 -11.08 -14.56
N ILE A 287 -7.62 -11.16 -13.35
CA ILE A 287 -6.83 -10.07 -12.77
C ILE A 287 -5.49 -9.89 -13.49
N TRP A 288 -4.83 -10.98 -13.87
CA TRP A 288 -3.60 -10.91 -14.67
C TRP A 288 -3.84 -10.32 -16.05
N ILE A 289 -4.98 -10.60 -16.68
CA ILE A 289 -5.39 -9.92 -17.93
C ILE A 289 -5.55 -8.41 -17.68
N CYS A 290 -6.23 -8.02 -16.60
CA CYS A 290 -6.32 -6.62 -16.19
C CYS A 290 -4.94 -5.97 -16.05
N LEU A 291 -4.04 -6.60 -15.30
CA LEU A 291 -2.67 -6.10 -15.09
C LEU A 291 -1.90 -5.97 -16.40
N ALA A 292 -1.97 -7.00 -17.26
CA ALA A 292 -1.33 -6.97 -18.58
C ALA A 292 -1.82 -5.82 -19.44
N ILE A 293 -3.14 -5.59 -19.51
CA ILE A 293 -3.73 -4.48 -20.27
C ILE A 293 -3.20 -3.12 -19.75
N VAL A 294 -3.14 -2.94 -18.44
CA VAL A 294 -2.66 -1.66 -17.87
C VAL A 294 -1.17 -1.47 -18.10
N LEU A 295 -0.35 -2.51 -17.93
CA LEU A 295 1.08 -2.42 -18.19
C LEU A 295 1.38 -2.14 -19.67
N LEU A 296 0.66 -2.78 -20.59
CA LEU A 296 0.77 -2.52 -22.03
C LEU A 296 0.34 -1.08 -22.37
N ASP A 297 -0.78 -0.61 -21.81
CA ASP A 297 -1.24 0.76 -22.02
C ASP A 297 -0.21 1.79 -21.51
N LEU A 298 0.37 1.57 -20.33
CA LEU A 298 1.45 2.40 -19.78
C LEU A 298 2.67 2.41 -20.70
N PHE A 299 3.10 1.25 -21.18
CA PHE A 299 4.26 1.11 -22.06
C PHE A 299 4.04 1.82 -23.39
N ILE A 300 2.88 1.61 -24.05
CA ILE A 300 2.52 2.27 -25.30
C ILE A 300 2.44 3.78 -25.11
N TRP A 301 1.84 4.23 -24.01
CA TRP A 301 1.72 5.66 -23.71
C TRP A 301 3.09 6.33 -23.51
N GLN A 302 4.00 5.67 -22.77
CA GLN A 302 5.39 6.15 -22.59
C GLN A 302 6.14 6.23 -23.91
N GLN A 303 6.03 5.19 -24.77
CA GLN A 303 6.69 5.23 -26.09
C GLN A 303 6.16 6.36 -26.97
N ARG A 304 4.84 6.63 -26.96
CA ARG A 304 4.26 7.75 -27.71
C ARG A 304 4.75 9.11 -27.19
N ALA A 305 4.87 9.26 -25.86
CA ALA A 305 5.38 10.48 -25.24
C ALA A 305 6.87 10.76 -25.62
N VAL A 306 7.69 9.72 -25.77
CA VAL A 306 9.08 9.84 -26.20
C VAL A 306 9.17 10.18 -27.69
N ARG A 307 8.34 9.57 -28.55
CA ARG A 307 8.33 9.82 -30.01
C ARG A 307 7.77 11.19 -30.41
N SER A 308 6.97 11.82 -29.57
CA SER A 308 6.40 13.15 -29.81
C SER A 308 7.37 14.29 -29.44
N GLN A 309 8.63 14.00 -29.07
CA GLN A 309 9.65 15.01 -28.92
C GLN A 309 10.16 15.41 -30.32
N PRO A 310 10.11 16.72 -30.71
CA PRO A 310 10.85 17.17 -31.86
C PRO A 310 12.34 16.86 -31.62
N GLN A 311 12.94 16.12 -32.50
CA GLN A 311 14.41 16.06 -32.57
C GLN A 311 14.88 17.51 -32.78
N SER A 312 15.36 18.13 -31.70
CA SER A 312 16.08 19.38 -31.77
C SER A 312 17.39 19.08 -32.52
N ALA A 313 17.37 19.32 -33.82
CA ALA A 313 18.58 19.45 -34.63
C ALA A 313 19.27 20.77 -34.32
#